data_251418f6177bdb449c01a8f385001ebb
#
_entry.id   251418f6177bdb449c01a8f385001ebb
#
_cell.length_a   1.000
_cell.length_b   1.000
_cell.length_c   1.000
_cell.angle_alpha   90.00
_cell.angle_beta   90.00
_cell.angle_gamma   90.00
#
_symmetry.space_group_name_H-M   'P 1'
#
loop_
_entity.id
_entity.type
_entity.pdbx_description
1 polymer ?
#
loop_
_entity_poly.entity_id
_entity_poly.type
_entity_poly.pdbx_seq_one_letter_code
_entity_poly.pdbx_strand_id
1 'polypeptide(L)'
;MKNLFAYDGGLSRRSFLAASAAGLCALSLSPLDAMAADAGSWGKILVLYYSRSGNTRAVAEEIHTKVGGDIFQLKTARPYPESYDDVVEIAKKEKTSNARPAYAEPVPDLNSFNTVFIGYPCWWGTMPMVFFTLLGKYPLAGKTIVPFTTHGG
;
A
#
# COMPACT_ATOMS: atom_id res chain seq x y z
N MET A 1 -60.25 27.69 -26.62
CA MET A 1 -58.87 27.79 -26.12
C MET A 1 -58.21 26.43 -26.34
N LYS A 2 -57.13 26.43 -27.12
CA LYS A 2 -56.56 25.26 -27.77
C LYS A 2 -55.55 24.57 -26.83
N ASN A 3 -55.71 23.24 -26.65
CA ASN A 3 -54.78 22.39 -26.01
C ASN A 3 -53.54 22.23 -26.90
N LEU A 4 -52.36 22.50 -26.34
CA LEU A 4 -51.10 22.27 -26.95
C LEU A 4 -50.25 21.44 -25.98
N PHE A 5 -50.03 20.15 -26.28
CA PHE A 5 -48.89 19.32 -25.95
C PHE A 5 -49.17 17.89 -26.43
N ALA A 6 -48.91 17.63 -27.70
CA ALA A 6 -48.64 16.28 -28.18
C ALA A 6 -47.14 16.20 -28.45
N TYR A 7 -46.39 15.53 -27.58
CA TYR A 7 -45.03 15.10 -27.85
C TYR A 7 -45.10 13.62 -28.29
N ASP A 8 -45.15 13.44 -29.59
CA ASP A 8 -45.07 12.13 -30.22
C ASP A 8 -43.61 11.93 -30.66
N GLY A 9 -42.86 11.18 -29.90
CA GLY A 9 -41.47 10.83 -30.15
C GLY A 9 -41.22 9.38 -29.77
N GLY A 10 -41.89 8.47 -30.45
CA GLY A 10 -41.71 7.03 -30.30
C GLY A 10 -40.30 6.63 -30.73
N LEU A 11 -39.43 6.35 -29.76
CA LEU A 11 -38.12 5.72 -29.98
C LEU A 11 -38.34 4.29 -30.51
N SER A 12 -37.99 4.06 -31.77
CA SER A 12 -38.06 2.77 -32.44
C SER A 12 -37.19 1.75 -31.70
N ARG A 13 -37.69 0.49 -31.59
CA ARG A 13 -36.96 -0.64 -30.99
C ARG A 13 -35.56 -0.88 -31.58
N ARG A 14 -35.30 -0.39 -32.80
CA ARG A 14 -33.96 -0.44 -33.44
C ARG A 14 -33.00 0.57 -32.89
N SER A 15 -33.44 1.72 -32.40
CA SER A 15 -32.58 2.73 -31.77
C SER A 15 -32.14 2.32 -30.35
N PHE A 16 -32.93 1.49 -29.66
CA PHE A 16 -32.63 0.99 -28.33
C PHE A 16 -31.55 -0.10 -28.35
N LEU A 17 -31.48 -0.90 -29.44
CA LEU A 17 -30.47 -1.96 -29.58
C LEU A 17 -29.10 -1.43 -30.04
N ALA A 18 -29.03 -0.23 -30.64
CA ALA A 18 -27.76 0.36 -31.03
C ALA A 18 -27.05 1.11 -29.85
N ALA A 19 -27.80 1.50 -28.81
CA ALA A 19 -27.23 2.16 -27.62
C ALA A 19 -26.69 1.17 -26.56
N SER A 20 -27.10 -0.10 -26.62
CA SER A 20 -26.67 -1.13 -25.66
C SER A 20 -25.38 -1.87 -26.01
N ALA A 21 -24.83 -1.68 -27.22
CA ALA A 21 -23.57 -2.32 -27.63
C ALA A 21 -22.31 -1.50 -27.30
N ALA A 22 -22.45 -0.24 -26.90
CA ALA A 22 -21.31 0.64 -26.54
C ALA A 22 -21.08 0.78 -25.02
N GLY A 23 -21.91 0.13 -24.20
CA GLY A 23 -21.94 0.30 -22.73
C GLY A 23 -21.26 -0.81 -21.92
N LEU A 24 -20.65 -1.82 -22.52
CA LEU A 24 -20.19 -3.03 -21.81
C LEU A 24 -18.67 -3.23 -21.81
N CYS A 25 -17.88 -2.23 -22.14
CA CYS A 25 -16.39 -2.30 -22.03
C CYS A 25 -15.77 -1.41 -20.95
N ALA A 26 -16.54 -0.93 -19.97
CA ALA A 26 -16.03 0.03 -18.97
C ALA A 26 -16.12 -0.44 -17.52
N LEU A 27 -16.17 -1.76 -17.24
CA LEU A 27 -16.30 -2.25 -15.84
C LEU A 27 -15.43 -3.47 -15.58
N SER A 28 -14.10 -3.33 -15.74
CA SER A 28 -13.14 -4.25 -15.13
C SER A 28 -11.77 -3.63 -14.90
N LEU A 29 -11.70 -2.31 -14.67
CA LEU A 29 -10.52 -1.75 -14.04
C LEU A 29 -10.66 -2.06 -12.54
N SER A 30 -9.89 -3.04 -12.04
CA SER A 30 -9.76 -3.23 -10.61
C SER A 30 -9.18 -1.94 -10.00
N PRO A 31 -9.46 -1.61 -8.72
CA PRO A 31 -8.84 -0.46 -8.05
C PRO A 31 -7.30 -0.44 -8.15
N LEU A 32 -6.69 -1.61 -8.30
CA LEU A 32 -5.25 -1.76 -8.53
C LEU A 32 -4.82 -1.32 -9.95
N ASP A 33 -5.64 -1.58 -10.98
CA ASP A 33 -5.32 -1.16 -12.34
C ASP A 33 -5.45 0.37 -12.50
N ALA A 34 -6.36 1.00 -11.76
CA ALA A 34 -6.46 2.46 -11.70
C ALA A 34 -5.24 3.09 -11.01
N MET A 35 -4.66 2.42 -10.01
CA MET A 35 -3.41 2.88 -9.37
C MET A 35 -2.19 2.71 -10.29
N ALA A 36 -2.15 1.66 -11.12
CA ALA A 36 -1.07 1.47 -12.08
C ALA A 36 -1.09 2.50 -13.23
N ALA A 37 -2.27 3.00 -13.61
CA ALA A 37 -2.40 4.02 -14.66
C ALA A 37 -1.82 5.39 -14.24
N ASP A 38 -1.67 5.66 -12.94
CA ASP A 38 -1.14 6.92 -12.39
C ASP A 38 0.30 6.78 -11.85
N ALA A 39 0.99 5.68 -12.13
CA ALA A 39 2.37 5.44 -11.68
C ALA A 39 3.35 6.55 -12.15
N GLY A 40 3.00 7.31 -13.20
CA GLY A 40 3.75 8.46 -13.67
C GLY A 40 3.73 9.65 -12.71
N SER A 41 2.74 9.76 -11.82
CA SER A 41 2.59 10.86 -10.86
C SER A 41 3.27 10.59 -9.52
N TRP A 42 3.72 9.36 -9.25
CA TRP A 42 4.25 8.95 -7.95
C TRP A 42 5.73 9.27 -7.75
N GLY A 43 6.42 9.71 -8.81
CA GLY A 43 7.85 10.02 -8.76
C GLY A 43 8.70 8.79 -8.45
N LYS A 44 9.81 8.97 -7.73
CA LYS A 44 10.67 7.86 -7.33
C LYS A 44 10.03 7.08 -6.17
N ILE A 45 9.81 5.78 -6.38
CA ILE A 45 9.07 4.89 -5.47
C ILE A 45 10.04 4.01 -4.68
N LEU A 46 9.76 3.84 -3.39
CA LEU A 46 10.38 2.82 -2.53
C LEU A 46 9.28 1.95 -1.91
N VAL A 47 9.42 0.64 -2.02
CA VAL A 47 8.67 -0.33 -1.22
C VAL A 47 9.55 -0.77 -0.04
N LEU A 48 9.34 -0.14 1.10
CA LEU A 48 10.05 -0.40 2.36
C LEU A 48 9.22 -1.34 3.22
N TYR A 49 9.78 -2.47 3.64
CA TYR A 49 9.03 -3.40 4.47
C TYR A 49 9.89 -4.10 5.52
N TYR A 50 9.23 -4.55 6.60
CA TYR A 50 9.78 -5.51 7.55
C TYR A 50 8.97 -6.81 7.48
N SER A 51 9.65 -7.94 7.45
CA SER A 51 8.99 -9.26 7.46
C SER A 51 9.81 -10.27 8.26
N ARG A 52 9.15 -10.95 9.22
CA ARG A 52 9.75 -12.04 10.00
C ARG A 52 9.50 -13.41 9.34
N SER A 53 8.23 -13.71 9.07
CA SER A 53 7.76 -15.02 8.57
C SER A 53 7.61 -15.09 7.05
N GLY A 54 7.88 -14.00 6.33
CA GLY A 54 7.71 -13.94 4.87
C GLY A 54 6.36 -13.37 4.41
N ASN A 55 5.32 -13.31 5.25
CA ASN A 55 4.00 -12.86 4.83
C ASN A 55 4.01 -11.42 4.31
N THR A 56 4.60 -10.49 5.06
CA THR A 56 4.72 -9.08 4.59
C THR A 56 5.61 -8.97 3.37
N ARG A 57 6.65 -9.81 3.26
CA ARG A 57 7.51 -9.88 2.08
C ARG A 57 6.71 -10.20 0.83
N ALA A 58 5.88 -11.26 0.87
CA ALA A 58 5.09 -11.68 -0.29
C ALA A 58 4.20 -10.53 -0.81
N VAL A 59 3.56 -9.78 0.11
CA VAL A 59 2.76 -8.62 -0.26
C VAL A 59 3.64 -7.49 -0.83
N ALA A 60 4.80 -7.23 -0.23
CA ALA A 60 5.73 -6.21 -0.69
C ALA A 60 6.27 -6.48 -2.10
N GLU A 61 6.61 -7.73 -2.40
CA GLU A 61 7.08 -8.18 -3.72
C GLU A 61 5.98 -8.04 -4.78
N GLU A 62 4.73 -8.36 -4.42
CA GLU A 62 3.58 -8.19 -5.31
C GLU A 62 3.30 -6.70 -5.61
N ILE A 63 3.36 -5.84 -4.59
CA ILE A 63 3.24 -4.39 -4.77
C ILE A 63 4.37 -3.88 -5.67
N HIS A 64 5.62 -4.24 -5.38
CA HIS A 64 6.78 -3.84 -6.18
C HIS A 64 6.65 -4.26 -7.66
N THR A 65 6.15 -5.48 -7.92
CA THR A 65 5.90 -5.96 -9.28
C THR A 65 4.92 -5.08 -10.04
N LYS A 66 3.92 -4.51 -9.34
CA LYS A 66 2.87 -3.68 -9.95
C LYS A 66 3.27 -2.21 -10.10
N VAL A 67 3.97 -1.65 -9.12
CA VAL A 67 4.27 -0.21 -9.10
C VAL A 67 5.70 0.11 -9.53
N GLY A 68 6.60 -0.88 -9.58
CA GLY A 68 8.02 -0.69 -9.87
C GLY A 68 8.76 0.03 -8.74
N GLY A 69 9.86 0.70 -9.09
CA GLY A 69 10.72 1.44 -8.16
C GLY A 69 11.73 0.56 -7.45
N ASP A 70 12.16 0.98 -6.27
CA ASP A 70 13.11 0.24 -5.42
C ASP A 70 12.35 -0.56 -4.36
N ILE A 71 12.86 -1.72 -3.97
CA ILE A 71 12.32 -2.52 -2.85
C ILE A 71 13.40 -2.76 -1.81
N PHE A 72 13.07 -2.59 -0.53
CA PHE A 72 14.03 -2.75 0.56
C PHE A 72 13.40 -3.40 1.80
N GLN A 73 14.04 -4.47 2.27
CA GLN A 73 13.66 -5.10 3.54
C GLN A 73 14.42 -4.48 4.70
N LEU A 74 13.73 -3.77 5.57
CA LEU A 74 14.27 -3.31 6.83
C LEU A 74 14.56 -4.50 7.74
N LYS A 75 15.74 -4.52 8.34
CA LYS A 75 16.16 -5.54 9.31
C LYS A 75 16.62 -4.87 10.59
N THR A 76 16.40 -5.50 11.72
CA THR A 76 17.01 -5.09 13.00
C THR A 76 18.48 -5.46 13.03
N ALA A 77 19.31 -4.63 13.66
CA ALA A 77 20.75 -4.90 13.83
C ALA A 77 21.00 -6.19 14.65
N ARG A 78 20.08 -6.48 15.59
CA ARG A 78 20.01 -7.76 16.29
C ARG A 78 18.75 -8.48 15.84
N PRO A 79 18.84 -9.64 15.16
CA PRO A 79 17.69 -10.40 14.76
C PRO A 79 16.82 -10.78 15.95
N TYR A 80 15.50 -10.80 15.74
CA TYR A 80 14.60 -11.39 16.73
C TYR A 80 14.80 -12.92 16.79
N PRO A 81 14.49 -13.55 17.94
CA PRO A 81 14.53 -15.00 18.07
C PRO A 81 13.64 -15.72 17.06
N GLU A 82 13.92 -17.00 16.82
CA GLU A 82 13.05 -17.85 16.00
C GLU A 82 11.75 -18.20 16.70
N SER A 83 11.78 -18.36 18.02
CA SER A 83 10.61 -18.63 18.84
C SER A 83 9.57 -17.52 18.69
N TYR A 84 8.32 -17.91 18.41
CA TYR A 84 7.22 -16.95 18.28
C TYR A 84 6.92 -16.27 19.62
N ASP A 85 6.88 -17.04 20.70
CA ASP A 85 6.55 -16.53 22.04
C ASP A 85 7.57 -15.51 22.53
N ASP A 86 8.87 -15.78 22.30
CA ASP A 86 9.93 -14.83 22.63
C ASP A 86 9.79 -13.52 21.87
N VAL A 87 9.43 -13.60 20.58
CA VAL A 87 9.20 -12.38 19.78
C VAL A 87 7.99 -11.59 20.28
N VAL A 88 6.90 -12.28 20.67
CA VAL A 88 5.70 -11.64 21.23
C VAL A 88 6.06 -10.85 22.49
N GLU A 89 6.83 -11.47 23.42
CA GLU A 89 7.25 -10.82 24.66
C GLU A 89 8.23 -9.64 24.41
N ILE A 90 9.20 -9.82 23.52
CA ILE A 90 10.16 -8.78 23.16
C ILE A 90 9.42 -7.59 22.52
N ALA A 91 8.55 -7.84 21.54
CA ALA A 91 7.79 -6.80 20.87
C ALA A 91 6.87 -6.02 21.82
N LYS A 92 6.24 -6.73 22.79
CA LYS A 92 5.44 -6.11 23.85
C LYS A 92 6.28 -5.19 24.71
N LYS A 93 7.43 -5.68 25.16
CA LYS A 93 8.38 -4.90 25.97
C LYS A 93 8.89 -3.69 25.22
N GLU A 94 9.28 -3.84 23.96
CA GLU A 94 9.75 -2.74 23.12
C GLU A 94 8.68 -1.66 22.95
N LYS A 95 7.42 -2.06 22.66
CA LYS A 95 6.30 -1.12 22.57
C LYS A 95 6.06 -0.39 23.89
N THR A 96 5.98 -1.14 25.01
CA THR A 96 5.65 -0.56 26.32
C THR A 96 6.73 0.41 26.82
N SER A 97 8.01 0.10 26.57
CA SER A 97 9.14 0.96 26.92
C SER A 97 9.44 2.04 25.90
N ASN A 98 8.66 2.12 24.82
CA ASN A 98 8.92 2.99 23.66
C ASN A 98 10.37 2.84 23.14
N ALA A 99 10.86 1.60 23.09
CA ALA A 99 12.21 1.27 22.67
C ALA A 99 12.49 1.73 21.22
N ARG A 100 13.75 1.93 20.92
CA ARG A 100 14.24 2.28 19.59
C ARG A 100 15.31 1.28 19.15
N PRO A 101 14.91 0.04 18.76
CA PRO A 101 15.87 -0.97 18.29
C PRO A 101 16.65 -0.44 17.08
N ALA A 102 17.95 -0.67 17.08
CA ALA A 102 18.78 -0.31 15.94
C ALA A 102 18.43 -1.17 14.73
N TYR A 103 18.47 -0.58 13.55
CA TYR A 103 18.36 -1.30 12.27
C TYR A 103 19.73 -1.62 11.70
N ALA A 104 19.78 -2.63 10.82
CA ALA A 104 21.00 -3.00 10.11
C ALA A 104 21.27 -2.01 8.98
N GLU A 105 22.53 -1.57 8.87
CA GLU A 105 22.99 -0.72 7.77
C GLU A 105 23.58 -1.58 6.64
N PRO A 106 23.65 -1.10 5.38
CA PRO A 106 23.12 0.20 4.94
C PRO A 106 21.62 0.18 4.67
N VAL A 107 20.95 1.33 4.78
CA VAL A 107 19.59 1.57 4.33
C VAL A 107 19.55 2.60 3.22
N PRO A 108 18.59 2.57 2.29
CA PRO A 108 18.43 3.61 1.28
C PRO A 108 18.21 4.99 1.92
N ASP A 109 18.73 6.03 1.29
CA ASP A 109 18.35 7.39 1.68
C ASP A 109 16.90 7.67 1.32
N LEU A 110 16.02 7.63 2.33
CA LEU A 110 14.58 7.85 2.15
C LEU A 110 14.26 9.23 1.59
N ASN A 111 15.16 10.21 1.74
CA ASN A 111 14.94 11.55 1.20
C ASN A 111 14.90 11.57 -0.32
N SER A 112 15.55 10.61 -0.98
CA SER A 112 15.59 10.51 -2.44
C SER A 112 14.29 10.02 -3.08
N PHE A 113 13.28 9.59 -2.30
CA PHE A 113 12.03 9.04 -2.81
C PHE A 113 10.86 10.03 -2.62
N ASN A 114 9.92 10.02 -3.58
CA ASN A 114 8.71 10.82 -3.53
C ASN A 114 7.56 10.04 -2.88
N THR A 115 7.49 8.73 -3.17
CA THR A 115 6.46 7.83 -2.65
C THR A 115 7.11 6.67 -1.92
N VAL A 116 6.65 6.38 -0.70
CA VAL A 116 7.15 5.27 0.11
C VAL A 116 5.98 4.38 0.53
N PHE A 117 5.96 3.16 0.03
CA PHE A 117 5.13 2.10 0.55
C PHE A 117 5.78 1.57 1.82
N ILE A 118 5.04 1.48 2.93
CA ILE A 118 5.55 1.01 4.21
C ILE A 118 4.80 -0.24 4.64
N GLY A 119 5.47 -1.40 4.57
CA GLY A 119 4.92 -2.70 4.88
C GLY A 119 5.42 -3.28 6.19
N TYR A 120 4.50 -3.77 7.04
CA TYR A 120 4.86 -4.32 8.34
C TYR A 120 3.86 -5.34 8.88
N PRO A 121 4.30 -6.32 9.69
CA PRO A 121 3.40 -7.11 10.49
C PRO A 121 2.86 -6.28 11.64
N CYS A 122 1.55 -6.40 11.92
CA CYS A 122 0.94 -5.72 13.06
C CYS A 122 1.35 -6.39 14.37
N TRP A 123 2.23 -5.76 15.14
CA TRP A 123 2.69 -6.23 16.44
C TRP A 123 2.10 -5.37 17.56
N TRP A 124 1.23 -5.99 18.37
CA TRP A 124 0.58 -5.29 19.48
C TRP A 124 -0.17 -3.99 19.04
N GLY A 125 -0.78 -4.01 17.84
CA GLY A 125 -1.54 -2.89 17.30
C GLY A 125 -0.69 -1.77 16.71
N THR A 126 0.58 -2.04 16.40
CA THR A 126 1.48 -1.05 15.76
C THR A 126 2.49 -1.73 14.84
N MET A 127 3.30 -0.95 14.13
CA MET A 127 4.46 -1.45 13.42
C MET A 127 5.58 -1.86 14.40
N PRO A 128 6.49 -2.78 14.02
CA PRO A 128 7.69 -3.08 14.81
C PRO A 128 8.49 -1.83 15.14
N MET A 129 9.02 -1.76 16.38
CA MET A 129 9.63 -0.54 16.92
C MET A 129 10.86 -0.06 16.15
N VAL A 130 11.49 -0.90 15.36
CA VAL A 130 12.58 -0.54 14.46
C VAL A 130 12.20 0.52 13.41
N PHE A 131 10.93 0.55 12.99
CA PHE A 131 10.44 1.61 12.10
C PHE A 131 10.49 2.98 12.77
N PHE A 132 10.17 3.07 14.04
CA PHE A 132 10.24 4.35 14.76
C PHE A 132 11.68 4.87 14.86
N THR A 133 12.66 3.97 14.90
CA THR A 133 14.08 4.35 14.83
C THR A 133 14.44 4.91 13.45
N LEU A 134 14.05 4.21 12.39
CA LEU A 134 14.33 4.62 11.02
C LEU A 134 13.63 5.93 10.68
N LEU A 135 12.33 6.02 10.96
CA LEU A 135 11.51 7.19 10.63
C LEU A 135 11.86 8.42 11.48
N GLY A 136 12.45 8.21 12.65
CA GLY A 136 13.04 9.30 13.45
C GLY A 136 14.25 9.93 12.79
N LYS A 137 15.02 9.15 12.01
CA LYS A 137 16.19 9.64 11.24
C LYS A 137 15.77 10.23 9.88
N TYR A 138 14.74 9.68 9.25
CA TYR A 138 14.27 10.06 7.92
C TYR A 138 12.81 10.54 7.98
N PRO A 139 12.57 11.83 8.23
CA PRO A 139 11.22 12.37 8.24
C PRO A 139 10.54 12.23 6.88
N LEU A 140 9.26 11.85 6.90
CA LEU A 140 8.47 11.58 5.69
C LEU A 140 7.70 12.81 5.19
N ALA A 141 7.98 13.99 5.71
CA ALA A 141 7.30 15.21 5.31
C ALA A 141 7.44 15.46 3.79
N GLY A 142 6.34 15.82 3.15
CA GLY A 142 6.29 16.08 1.70
C GLY A 142 6.31 14.85 0.81
N LYS A 143 6.20 13.64 1.38
CA LYS A 143 6.15 12.38 0.62
C LYS A 143 4.74 11.79 0.61
N THR A 144 4.42 11.05 -0.44
CA THR A 144 3.24 10.18 -0.45
C THR A 144 3.57 8.90 0.31
N ILE A 145 2.78 8.59 1.34
CA ILE A 145 2.97 7.39 2.16
C ILE A 145 1.80 6.44 1.96
N VAL A 146 2.11 5.21 1.59
CA VAL A 146 1.12 4.13 1.38
C VAL A 146 1.43 2.99 2.36
N PRO A 147 0.78 2.95 3.53
CA PRO A 147 0.99 1.87 4.48
C PRO A 147 0.25 0.61 4.05
N PHE A 148 0.86 -0.56 4.32
CA PHE A 148 0.20 -1.86 4.25
C PHE A 148 0.65 -2.74 5.40
N THR A 149 -0.26 -3.58 5.90
CA THR A 149 0.02 -4.42 7.07
C THR A 149 -0.49 -5.84 6.89
N THR A 150 0.21 -6.76 7.53
CA THR A 150 -0.21 -8.16 7.66
C THR A 150 -0.46 -8.48 9.13
N HIS A 151 -1.46 -9.33 9.41
CA HIS A 151 -1.79 -9.78 10.76
C HIS A 151 -2.36 -11.19 10.72
N GLY A 152 -2.39 -11.85 11.85
CA GLY A 152 -2.86 -13.24 11.96
C GLY A 152 -4.35 -13.39 12.31
N GLY A 153 -5.12 -12.31 12.31
CA GLY A 153 -6.52 -12.30 12.71
C GLY A 153 -6.72 -11.70 14.08
#